data_a01d3f2f331161c601c0e9bc0cec8356
#
_entry.id   a01d3f2f331161c601c0e9bc0cec8356
#
_cell.length_a   1.000
_cell.length_b   1.000
_cell.length_c   1.000
_cell.angle_alpha   90.00
_cell.angle_beta   90.00
_cell.angle_gamma   90.00
#
_symmetry.space_group_name_H-M   'P 1'
#
loop_
_entity.id
_entity.type
_entity.pdbx_description
1 polymer ?
#
loop_
_entity_poly.entity_id
_entity_poly.type
_entity_poly.pdbx_seq_one_letter_code
_entity_poly.pdbx_strand_id
1 'polypeptide(L)'
;MDIPFHAQLINLFAALLLLLAFAMLTQRRIQSLINLFAAQGFVLVLSTLVVAYSTHQSHLFYSATLTLVLKVLLLPWIMHRLIRALNVRWDVETLINMPATMLIGIVLVIFAFNLAAPISQFAGTITKSTLGIATACILLAFLMMITRRKAVSQVIGFLAMENGLFFAATSATYGMPMVVELGIALDVLVGTLIFGVFFFHIRETFESLDIHHLEKLKER
;
A
#
# COMPACT_ATOMS: atom_id res chain seq x y z
N MET A 1 23.09 -13.42 -22.60
CA MET A 1 23.20 -12.02 -22.12
C MET A 1 22.94 -12.06 -20.64
N ASP A 2 23.98 -11.85 -19.85
CA ASP A 2 23.83 -11.88 -18.39
C ASP A 2 23.10 -10.61 -17.94
N ILE A 3 21.97 -10.81 -17.27
CA ILE A 3 21.19 -9.70 -16.71
C ILE A 3 22.04 -9.05 -15.62
N PRO A 4 22.27 -7.73 -15.64
CA PRO A 4 23.10 -7.07 -14.65
C PRO A 4 22.52 -7.26 -13.24
N PHE A 5 23.38 -7.37 -12.23
CA PHE A 5 23.01 -7.73 -10.86
C PHE A 5 21.91 -6.80 -10.26
N HIS A 6 21.96 -5.49 -10.55
CA HIS A 6 20.94 -4.55 -10.10
C HIS A 6 19.55 -4.87 -10.69
N ALA A 7 19.48 -5.33 -11.93
CA ALA A 7 18.21 -5.72 -12.56
C ALA A 7 17.65 -7.00 -11.95
N GLN A 8 18.51 -7.95 -11.57
CA GLN A 8 18.09 -9.17 -10.85
C GLN A 8 17.49 -8.80 -9.48
N LEU A 9 18.10 -7.85 -8.75
CA LEU A 9 17.58 -7.35 -7.48
C LEU A 9 16.21 -6.66 -7.64
N ILE A 10 16.04 -5.83 -8.67
CA ILE A 10 14.74 -5.17 -8.93
C ILE A 10 13.67 -6.23 -9.23
N ASN A 11 13.98 -7.25 -10.02
CA ASN A 11 13.04 -8.34 -10.29
C ASN A 11 12.70 -9.15 -9.02
N LEU A 12 13.67 -9.38 -8.14
CA LEU A 12 13.44 -10.02 -6.85
C LEU A 12 12.48 -9.19 -5.98
N PHE A 13 12.72 -7.88 -5.87
CA PHE A 13 11.84 -6.99 -5.09
C PHE A 13 10.45 -6.88 -5.72
N ALA A 14 10.34 -6.88 -7.05
CA ALA A 14 9.06 -6.96 -7.75
C ALA A 14 8.28 -8.23 -7.35
N ALA A 15 8.93 -9.39 -7.39
CA ALA A 15 8.32 -10.66 -6.98
C ALA A 15 7.89 -10.64 -5.50
N LEU A 16 8.70 -10.06 -4.61
CA LEU A 16 8.35 -9.89 -3.20
C LEU A 16 7.16 -8.96 -3.01
N LEU A 17 7.07 -7.85 -3.76
CA LEU A 17 5.90 -6.96 -3.73
C LEU A 17 4.63 -7.68 -4.13
N LEU A 18 4.66 -8.49 -5.18
CA LEU A 18 3.52 -9.29 -5.62
C LEU A 18 3.13 -10.34 -4.57
N LEU A 19 4.11 -11.03 -4.00
CA LEU A 19 3.88 -12.00 -2.92
C LEU A 19 3.20 -11.33 -1.71
N LEU A 20 3.68 -10.16 -1.29
CA LEU A 20 3.09 -9.40 -0.19
C LEU A 20 1.68 -8.90 -0.53
N ALA A 21 1.41 -8.49 -1.78
CA ALA A 21 0.07 -8.12 -2.22
C ALA A 21 -0.92 -9.29 -2.11
N PHE A 22 -0.52 -10.49 -2.52
CA PHE A 22 -1.32 -11.71 -2.30
C PHE A 22 -1.47 -12.06 -0.82
N ALA A 23 -0.39 -11.95 -0.04
CA ALA A 23 -0.44 -12.18 1.40
C ALA A 23 -1.43 -11.23 2.10
N MET A 24 -1.52 -9.97 1.66
CA MET A 24 -2.50 -9.00 2.18
C MET A 24 -3.94 -9.40 1.87
N LEU A 25 -4.23 -9.95 0.69
CA LEU A 25 -5.55 -10.45 0.34
C LEU A 25 -6.03 -11.57 1.27
N THR A 26 -5.13 -12.43 1.73
CA THR A 26 -5.46 -13.59 2.58
C THR A 26 -5.61 -13.25 4.06
N GLN A 27 -5.21 -12.05 4.48
CA GLN A 27 -5.21 -11.71 5.91
C GLN A 27 -6.63 -11.50 6.46
N ARG A 28 -6.85 -12.11 7.63
CA ARG A 28 -8.09 -11.98 8.41
C ARG A 28 -7.93 -11.04 9.61
N ARG A 29 -6.70 -10.70 9.99
CA ARG A 29 -6.40 -9.84 11.14
C ARG A 29 -5.87 -8.49 10.67
N ILE A 30 -6.45 -7.41 11.14
CA ILE A 30 -6.06 -6.05 10.77
C ILE A 30 -4.59 -5.77 11.15
N GLN A 31 -4.11 -6.26 12.29
CA GLN A 31 -2.71 -6.08 12.69
C GLN A 31 -1.73 -6.73 11.71
N SER A 32 -2.01 -7.96 11.28
CA SER A 32 -1.18 -8.65 10.29
C SER A 32 -1.20 -7.92 8.94
N LEU A 33 -2.36 -7.34 8.60
CA LEU A 33 -2.52 -6.55 7.39
C LEU A 33 -1.63 -5.29 7.40
N ILE A 34 -1.59 -4.57 8.53
CA ILE A 34 -0.72 -3.40 8.72
C ILE A 34 0.76 -3.80 8.64
N ASN A 35 1.14 -4.92 9.26
CA ASN A 35 2.51 -5.40 9.23
C ASN A 35 2.95 -5.79 7.81
N LEU A 36 2.06 -6.41 7.03
CA LEU A 36 2.33 -6.74 5.62
C LEU A 36 2.43 -5.49 4.75
N PHE A 37 1.60 -4.47 5.01
CA PHE A 37 1.73 -3.17 4.37
C PHE A 37 3.09 -2.51 4.68
N ALA A 38 3.53 -2.54 5.95
CA ALA A 38 4.86 -2.04 6.33
C ALA A 38 5.98 -2.82 5.64
N ALA A 39 5.86 -4.16 5.54
CA ALA A 39 6.81 -5.00 4.81
C ALA A 39 6.83 -4.66 3.32
N GLN A 40 5.66 -4.41 2.69
CA GLN A 40 5.56 -3.97 1.31
C GLN A 40 6.25 -2.62 1.09
N GLY A 41 6.03 -1.65 1.99
CA GLY A 41 6.72 -0.36 1.99
C GLY A 41 8.23 -0.52 2.13
N PHE A 42 8.70 -1.41 2.99
CA PHE A 42 10.13 -1.68 3.17
C PHE A 42 10.78 -2.28 1.89
N VAL A 43 10.13 -3.24 1.24
CA VAL A 43 10.59 -3.79 -0.04
C VAL A 43 10.65 -2.70 -1.11
N LEU A 44 9.67 -1.79 -1.13
CA LEU A 44 9.66 -0.64 -2.02
C LEU A 44 10.86 0.28 -1.78
N VAL A 45 11.20 0.58 -0.52
CA VAL A 45 12.40 1.37 -0.15
C VAL A 45 13.66 0.70 -0.68
N LEU A 46 13.83 -0.61 -0.47
CA LEU A 46 14.99 -1.35 -0.97
C LEU A 46 15.09 -1.29 -2.49
N SER A 47 13.96 -1.46 -3.21
CA SER A 47 13.91 -1.33 -4.66
C SER A 47 14.32 0.06 -5.12
N THR A 48 13.81 1.11 -4.46
CA THR A 48 14.14 2.51 -4.78
C THR A 48 15.63 2.81 -4.53
N LEU A 49 16.22 2.27 -3.46
CA LEU A 49 17.65 2.41 -3.18
C LEU A 49 18.52 1.76 -4.25
N VAL A 50 18.14 0.58 -4.75
CA VAL A 50 18.85 -0.08 -5.85
C VAL A 50 18.79 0.75 -7.14
N VAL A 51 17.62 1.31 -7.45
CA VAL A 51 17.46 2.23 -8.59
C VAL A 51 18.30 3.49 -8.38
N ALA A 52 18.26 4.10 -7.20
CA ALA A 52 19.05 5.29 -6.87
C ALA A 52 20.55 5.06 -7.07
N TYR A 53 21.03 3.92 -6.59
CA TYR A 53 22.45 3.55 -6.75
C TYR A 53 22.83 3.31 -8.21
N SER A 54 22.00 2.62 -8.98
CA SER A 54 22.26 2.29 -10.39
C SER A 54 22.16 3.49 -11.33
N THR A 55 21.34 4.49 -11.00
CA THR A 55 21.11 5.69 -11.82
C THR A 55 21.93 6.91 -11.35
N HIS A 56 22.65 6.80 -10.22
CA HIS A 56 23.40 7.91 -9.59
C HIS A 56 22.56 9.16 -9.30
N GLN A 57 21.24 8.97 -9.03
CA GLN A 57 20.31 10.07 -8.78
C GLN A 57 20.14 10.30 -7.27
N SER A 58 20.71 11.39 -6.75
CA SER A 58 20.70 11.71 -5.32
C SER A 58 19.29 11.97 -4.76
N HIS A 59 18.36 12.50 -5.54
CA HIS A 59 16.98 12.77 -5.10
C HIS A 59 16.21 11.48 -4.75
N LEU A 60 16.54 10.33 -5.35
CA LEU A 60 15.91 9.05 -5.01
C LEU A 60 16.28 8.57 -3.60
N PHE A 61 17.46 8.94 -3.08
CA PHE A 61 17.81 8.63 -1.70
C PHE A 61 16.93 9.40 -0.70
N TYR A 62 16.61 10.66 -1.00
CA TYR A 62 15.67 11.43 -0.17
C TYR A 62 14.26 10.82 -0.23
N SER A 63 13.81 10.43 -1.42
CA SER A 63 12.53 9.75 -1.61
C SER A 63 12.48 8.41 -0.84
N ALA A 64 13.51 7.58 -0.94
CA ALA A 64 13.59 6.31 -0.22
C ALA A 64 13.55 6.53 1.30
N THR A 65 14.28 7.54 1.81
CA THR A 65 14.28 7.89 3.23
C THR A 65 12.89 8.35 3.68
N LEU A 66 12.23 9.19 2.89
CA LEU A 66 10.89 9.68 3.20
C LEU A 66 9.86 8.56 3.18
N THR A 67 9.92 7.67 2.18
CA THR A 67 9.07 6.46 2.10
C THR A 67 9.29 5.55 3.31
N LEU A 68 10.54 5.38 3.77
CA LEU A 68 10.86 4.62 4.97
C LEU A 68 10.19 5.22 6.20
N VAL A 69 10.35 6.53 6.40
CA VAL A 69 9.79 7.21 7.57
C VAL A 69 8.26 7.22 7.53
N LEU A 70 7.65 7.56 6.41
CA LEU A 70 6.20 7.69 6.30
C LEU A 70 5.50 6.32 6.23
N LYS A 71 5.86 5.46 5.28
CA LYS A 71 5.12 4.22 4.98
C LYS A 71 5.51 3.05 5.88
N VAL A 72 6.76 2.97 6.30
CA VAL A 72 7.22 1.83 7.13
C VAL A 72 7.10 2.11 8.62
N LEU A 73 7.33 3.35 9.07
CA LEU A 73 7.33 3.71 10.48
C LEU A 73 6.06 4.45 10.90
N LEU A 74 5.79 5.60 10.29
CA LEU A 74 4.74 6.52 10.75
C LEU A 74 3.33 5.97 10.53
N LEU A 75 2.98 5.61 9.30
CA LEU A 75 1.63 5.12 8.98
C LEU A 75 1.26 3.83 9.74
N PRO A 76 2.11 2.78 9.80
CA PRO A 76 1.81 1.61 10.62
C PRO A 76 1.70 1.93 12.11
N TRP A 77 2.54 2.82 12.64
CA TRP A 77 2.46 3.24 14.04
C TRP A 77 1.13 3.93 14.36
N ILE A 78 0.71 4.87 13.50
CA ILE A 78 -0.57 5.57 13.64
C ILE A 78 -1.72 4.58 13.57
N MET A 79 -1.72 3.68 12.58
CA MET A 79 -2.78 2.68 12.41
C MET A 79 -2.88 1.74 13.61
N HIS A 80 -1.75 1.29 14.16
CA HIS A 80 -1.75 0.47 15.38
C HIS A 80 -2.30 1.24 16.58
N ARG A 81 -1.96 2.53 16.71
CA ARG A 81 -2.48 3.38 17.78
C ARG A 81 -3.98 3.62 17.62
N LEU A 82 -4.44 3.86 16.39
CA LEU A 82 -5.84 4.06 16.04
C LEU A 82 -6.70 2.85 16.39
N ILE A 83 -6.28 1.66 15.97
CA ILE A 83 -7.02 0.41 16.23
C ILE A 83 -7.13 0.14 17.71
N ARG A 84 -6.06 0.41 18.49
CA ARG A 84 -6.10 0.27 19.95
C ARG A 84 -7.04 1.28 20.60
N ALA A 85 -7.04 2.54 20.14
CA ALA A 85 -7.87 3.59 20.71
C ALA A 85 -9.37 3.39 20.43
N LEU A 86 -9.71 2.91 19.23
CA LEU A 86 -11.10 2.70 18.81
C LEU A 86 -11.69 1.35 19.25
N ASN A 87 -10.91 0.51 19.94
CA ASN A 87 -11.33 -0.85 20.36
C ASN A 87 -12.00 -1.65 19.22
N VAL A 88 -11.52 -1.47 17.98
CA VAL A 88 -12.07 -2.09 16.78
C VAL A 88 -11.87 -3.60 16.85
N ARG A 89 -12.90 -4.38 16.52
CA ARG A 89 -12.77 -5.83 16.38
C ARG A 89 -11.66 -6.17 15.39
N TRP A 90 -10.74 -7.04 15.82
CA TRP A 90 -9.49 -7.38 15.12
C TRP A 90 -9.70 -8.13 13.80
N ASP A 91 -10.94 -8.61 13.54
CA ASP A 91 -11.25 -9.41 12.36
C ASP A 91 -11.55 -8.53 11.14
N VAL A 92 -10.99 -8.94 10.03
CA VAL A 92 -11.24 -8.33 8.72
C VAL A 92 -12.46 -9.01 8.10
N GLU A 93 -13.56 -8.28 7.98
CA GLU A 93 -14.75 -8.76 7.30
C GLU A 93 -14.58 -8.64 5.77
N THR A 94 -14.87 -9.73 5.05
CA THR A 94 -14.81 -9.79 3.59
C THR A 94 -16.20 -10.00 3.01
N LEU A 95 -16.47 -9.37 1.85
CA LEU A 95 -17.72 -9.55 1.09
C LEU A 95 -17.75 -10.90 0.38
N ILE A 96 -16.57 -11.41 0.00
CA ILE A 96 -16.41 -12.62 -0.81
C ILE A 96 -15.54 -13.61 -0.03
N ASN A 97 -15.77 -14.89 -0.20
CA ASN A 97 -14.98 -15.95 0.42
C ASN A 97 -13.50 -15.88 -0.02
N MET A 98 -12.58 -16.15 0.92
CA MET A 98 -11.13 -16.11 0.67
C MET A 98 -10.68 -16.89 -0.58
N PRO A 99 -11.11 -18.15 -0.80
CA PRO A 99 -10.73 -18.90 -2.00
C PRO A 99 -11.16 -18.21 -3.29
N ALA A 100 -12.39 -17.67 -3.35
CA ALA A 100 -12.87 -16.94 -4.51
C ALA A 100 -12.08 -15.65 -4.76
N THR A 101 -11.77 -14.90 -3.70
CA THR A 101 -10.91 -13.70 -3.80
C THR A 101 -9.53 -14.05 -4.36
N MET A 102 -8.93 -15.18 -3.94
CA MET A 102 -7.64 -15.64 -4.45
C MET A 102 -7.71 -16.03 -5.93
N LEU A 103 -8.76 -16.74 -6.36
CA LEU A 103 -8.96 -17.07 -7.77
C LEU A 103 -9.12 -15.82 -8.64
N ILE A 104 -9.95 -14.86 -8.19
CA ILE A 104 -10.07 -13.56 -8.87
C ILE A 104 -8.71 -12.86 -8.91
N GLY A 105 -7.94 -12.89 -7.83
CA GLY A 105 -6.59 -12.33 -7.79
C GLY A 105 -5.65 -12.93 -8.82
N ILE A 106 -5.65 -14.26 -8.99
CA ILE A 106 -4.85 -14.94 -10.03
C ILE A 106 -5.27 -14.49 -11.42
N VAL A 107 -6.57 -14.43 -11.71
CA VAL A 107 -7.10 -13.95 -12.99
C VAL A 107 -6.66 -12.50 -13.26
N LEU A 108 -6.72 -11.63 -12.24
CA LEU A 108 -6.27 -10.25 -12.35
C LEU A 108 -4.76 -10.13 -12.61
N VAL A 109 -3.94 -11.02 -12.04
CA VAL A 109 -2.50 -11.05 -12.34
C VAL A 109 -2.26 -11.43 -13.80
N ILE A 110 -2.92 -12.47 -14.30
CA ILE A 110 -2.84 -12.87 -15.72
C ILE A 110 -3.29 -11.69 -16.61
N PHE A 111 -4.37 -11.04 -16.27
CA PHE A 111 -4.88 -9.85 -16.98
C PHE A 111 -3.85 -8.70 -16.95
N ALA A 112 -3.22 -8.43 -15.80
CA ALA A 112 -2.20 -7.39 -15.65
C ALA A 112 -1.01 -7.60 -16.58
N PHE A 113 -0.51 -8.84 -16.68
CA PHE A 113 0.59 -9.16 -17.59
C PHE A 113 0.18 -9.01 -19.07
N ASN A 114 -1.04 -9.40 -19.42
CA ASN A 114 -1.57 -9.19 -20.78
C ASN A 114 -1.72 -7.70 -21.10
N LEU A 115 -2.17 -6.89 -20.15
CA LEU A 115 -2.30 -5.44 -20.30
C LEU A 115 -0.93 -4.75 -20.44
N ALA A 116 0.07 -5.20 -19.69
CA ALA A 116 1.42 -4.65 -19.74
C ALA A 116 2.20 -5.08 -21.00
N ALA A 117 1.84 -6.19 -21.65
CA ALA A 117 2.56 -6.75 -22.78
C ALA A 117 2.76 -5.76 -23.96
N PRO A 118 1.73 -5.05 -24.47
CA PRO A 118 1.92 -4.08 -25.57
C PRO A 118 2.80 -2.90 -25.15
N ILE A 119 2.64 -2.41 -23.91
CA ILE A 119 3.42 -1.27 -23.40
C ILE A 119 4.89 -1.65 -23.25
N SER A 120 5.15 -2.89 -22.85
CA SER A 120 6.50 -3.40 -22.65
C SER A 120 7.32 -3.52 -23.95
N GLN A 121 6.70 -3.53 -25.11
CA GLN A 121 7.42 -3.56 -26.40
C GLN A 121 8.16 -2.25 -26.66
N PHE A 122 7.70 -1.14 -26.09
CA PHE A 122 8.33 0.18 -26.20
C PHE A 122 9.32 0.47 -25.08
N ALA A 123 9.35 -0.39 -24.05
CA ALA A 123 10.21 -0.20 -22.88
C ALA A 123 11.46 -1.12 -22.95
N GLY A 124 12.54 -0.69 -22.31
CA GLY A 124 13.75 -1.51 -22.17
C GLY A 124 13.50 -2.80 -21.36
N THR A 125 14.43 -3.74 -21.46
CA THR A 125 14.29 -5.11 -20.92
C THR A 125 13.95 -5.16 -19.41
N ILE A 126 14.47 -4.25 -18.61
CA ILE A 126 14.23 -4.20 -17.16
C ILE A 126 12.78 -3.77 -16.86
N THR A 127 12.26 -2.84 -17.63
CA THR A 127 10.90 -2.28 -17.45
C THR A 127 9.80 -3.28 -17.83
N LYS A 128 10.10 -4.26 -18.69
CA LYS A 128 9.12 -5.25 -19.18
C LYS A 128 8.55 -6.14 -18.07
N SER A 129 9.41 -6.71 -17.25
CA SER A 129 8.97 -7.64 -16.18
C SER A 129 8.33 -6.89 -15.02
N THR A 130 8.86 -5.72 -14.65
CA THR A 130 8.42 -4.97 -13.48
C THR A 130 7.10 -4.25 -13.70
N LEU A 131 6.80 -3.77 -14.92
CA LEU A 131 5.54 -3.10 -15.23
C LEU A 131 4.33 -4.05 -15.07
N GLY A 132 4.43 -5.29 -15.54
CA GLY A 132 3.38 -6.30 -15.37
C GLY A 132 3.11 -6.60 -13.89
N ILE A 133 4.17 -6.75 -13.10
CA ILE A 133 4.06 -6.99 -11.65
C ILE A 133 3.48 -5.77 -10.94
N ALA A 134 3.93 -4.55 -11.28
CA ALA A 134 3.39 -3.32 -10.70
C ALA A 134 1.88 -3.19 -10.96
N THR A 135 1.46 -3.41 -12.22
CA THR A 135 0.03 -3.41 -12.60
C THR A 135 -0.75 -4.48 -11.83
N ALA A 136 -0.17 -5.67 -11.66
CA ALA A 136 -0.77 -6.73 -10.87
C ALA A 136 -0.96 -6.31 -9.39
N CYS A 137 0.05 -5.70 -8.77
CA CYS A 137 -0.05 -5.17 -7.40
C CYS A 137 -1.16 -4.13 -7.26
N ILE A 138 -1.30 -3.22 -8.24
CA ILE A 138 -2.36 -2.21 -8.28
C ILE A 138 -3.73 -2.90 -8.34
N LEU A 139 -3.93 -3.86 -9.27
CA LEU A 139 -5.22 -4.55 -9.42
C LEU A 139 -5.58 -5.40 -8.19
N LEU A 140 -4.60 -6.05 -7.56
CA LEU A 140 -4.81 -6.80 -6.30
C LEU A 140 -5.20 -5.86 -5.15
N ALA A 141 -4.60 -4.68 -5.08
CA ALA A 141 -4.96 -3.66 -4.10
C ALA A 141 -6.38 -3.12 -4.33
N PHE A 142 -6.79 -2.89 -5.58
CA PHE A 142 -8.19 -2.57 -5.92
C PHE A 142 -9.14 -3.70 -5.52
N LEU A 143 -8.80 -4.95 -5.81
CA LEU A 143 -9.60 -6.10 -5.39
C LEU A 143 -9.76 -6.12 -3.86
N MET A 144 -8.70 -5.83 -3.13
CA MET A 144 -8.74 -5.72 -1.69
C MET A 144 -9.69 -4.60 -1.23
N MET A 145 -9.63 -3.42 -1.83
CA MET A 145 -10.52 -2.31 -1.49
C MET A 145 -11.99 -2.66 -1.71
N ILE A 146 -12.33 -3.31 -2.83
CA ILE A 146 -13.71 -3.70 -3.18
C ILE A 146 -14.24 -4.81 -2.26
N THR A 147 -13.38 -5.77 -1.91
CA THR A 147 -13.82 -6.96 -1.16
C THR A 147 -13.87 -6.77 0.36
N ARG A 148 -13.28 -5.71 0.90
CA ARG A 148 -13.24 -5.42 2.34
C ARG A 148 -14.36 -4.50 2.78
N ARG A 149 -15.02 -4.83 3.90
CA ARG A 149 -16.11 -4.03 4.47
C ARG A 149 -15.63 -2.91 5.39
N LYS A 150 -14.50 -3.12 6.07
CA LYS A 150 -14.00 -2.15 7.07
C LYS A 150 -13.18 -1.06 6.42
N ALA A 151 -13.48 0.19 6.74
CA ALA A 151 -12.78 1.37 6.21
C ALA A 151 -11.25 1.29 6.41
N VAL A 152 -10.77 0.84 7.58
CA VAL A 152 -9.33 0.69 7.85
C VAL A 152 -8.67 -0.25 6.83
N SER A 153 -9.33 -1.37 6.49
CA SER A 153 -8.79 -2.32 5.50
C SER A 153 -8.82 -1.74 4.08
N GLN A 154 -9.82 -0.92 3.75
CA GLN A 154 -9.90 -0.22 2.46
C GLN A 154 -8.79 0.84 2.34
N VAL A 155 -8.52 1.59 3.41
CA VAL A 155 -7.41 2.55 3.47
C VAL A 155 -6.07 1.84 3.26
N ILE A 156 -5.84 0.69 3.91
CA ILE A 156 -4.62 -0.09 3.71
C ILE A 156 -4.53 -0.58 2.26
N GLY A 157 -5.65 -0.99 1.64
CA GLY A 157 -5.72 -1.33 0.22
C GLY A 157 -5.32 -0.16 -0.68
N PHE A 158 -5.83 1.04 -0.39
CA PHE A 158 -5.46 2.25 -1.11
C PHE A 158 -3.96 2.57 -1.01
N LEU A 159 -3.39 2.49 0.19
CA LEU A 159 -1.95 2.69 0.42
C LEU A 159 -1.10 1.60 -0.28
N ALA A 160 -1.59 0.36 -0.35
CA ALA A 160 -0.93 -0.71 -1.09
C ALA A 160 -0.99 -0.48 -2.61
N MET A 161 -2.09 0.06 -3.13
CA MET A 161 -2.22 0.47 -4.53
C MET A 161 -1.20 1.57 -4.86
N GLU A 162 -1.07 2.54 -3.99
CA GLU A 162 -0.10 3.63 -4.13
C GLU A 162 1.35 3.10 -4.13
N ASN A 163 1.69 2.10 -3.32
CA ASN A 163 2.99 1.42 -3.38
C ASN A 163 3.23 0.77 -4.76
N GLY A 164 2.20 0.15 -5.35
CA GLY A 164 2.25 -0.40 -6.71
C GLY A 164 2.48 0.67 -7.77
N LEU A 165 1.79 1.82 -7.68
CA LEU A 165 1.97 2.97 -8.57
C LEU A 165 3.38 3.56 -8.46
N PHE A 166 3.89 3.73 -7.22
CA PHE A 166 5.23 4.24 -6.99
C PHE A 166 6.29 3.29 -7.56
N PHE A 167 6.11 1.98 -7.38
CA PHE A 167 7.00 0.98 -7.97
C PHE A 167 6.95 1.00 -9.51
N ALA A 168 5.77 1.12 -10.12
CA ALA A 168 5.62 1.28 -11.56
C ALA A 168 6.37 2.52 -12.06
N ALA A 169 6.17 3.65 -11.39
CA ALA A 169 6.79 4.92 -11.74
C ALA A 169 8.32 4.86 -11.64
N THR A 170 8.87 4.40 -10.51
CA THR A 170 10.33 4.30 -10.32
C THR A 170 10.98 3.33 -11.29
N SER A 171 10.30 2.23 -11.63
CA SER A 171 10.79 1.21 -12.57
C SER A 171 10.71 1.69 -14.03
N ALA A 172 9.64 2.42 -14.41
CA ALA A 172 9.43 2.88 -15.78
C ALA A 172 10.25 4.12 -16.16
N THR A 173 10.48 5.00 -15.20
CA THR A 173 11.10 6.32 -15.45
C THR A 173 12.54 6.42 -14.95
N TYR A 174 13.07 5.33 -14.36
CA TYR A 174 14.36 5.36 -13.66
C TYR A 174 14.46 6.49 -12.62
N GLY A 175 13.33 6.81 -12.00
CA GLY A 175 13.26 7.79 -10.92
C GLY A 175 13.13 9.23 -11.35
N MET A 176 12.34 9.52 -12.39
CA MET A 176 12.03 10.92 -12.75
C MET A 176 11.59 11.73 -11.51
N PRO A 177 12.21 12.90 -11.26
CA PRO A 177 11.95 13.69 -10.04
C PRO A 177 10.46 14.01 -9.85
N MET A 178 9.78 14.43 -10.89
CA MET A 178 8.37 14.84 -10.87
C MET A 178 7.42 13.70 -10.41
N VAL A 179 7.70 12.46 -10.80
CA VAL A 179 6.88 11.29 -10.41
C VAL A 179 7.09 10.95 -8.95
N VAL A 180 8.31 11.09 -8.46
CA VAL A 180 8.67 10.88 -7.06
C VAL A 180 8.03 11.95 -6.17
N GLU A 181 8.07 13.21 -6.58
CA GLU A 181 7.43 14.33 -5.87
C GLU A 181 5.92 14.17 -5.79
N LEU A 182 5.27 13.72 -6.88
CA LEU A 182 3.84 13.42 -6.88
C LEU A 182 3.49 12.29 -5.91
N GLY A 183 4.29 11.21 -5.87
CA GLY A 183 4.10 10.12 -4.92
C GLY A 183 4.21 10.58 -3.47
N ILE A 184 5.20 11.41 -3.15
CA ILE A 184 5.37 12.01 -1.83
C ILE A 184 4.16 12.89 -1.46
N ALA A 185 3.70 13.74 -2.38
CA ALA A 185 2.53 14.59 -2.15
C ALA A 185 1.27 13.77 -1.88
N LEU A 186 1.11 12.65 -2.58
CA LEU A 186 0.01 11.70 -2.37
C LEU A 186 0.10 11.03 -1.00
N ASP A 187 1.29 10.59 -0.57
CA ASP A 187 1.54 10.02 0.76
C ASP A 187 1.15 10.99 1.88
N VAL A 188 1.54 12.26 1.75
CA VAL A 188 1.20 13.31 2.72
C VAL A 188 -0.31 13.58 2.72
N LEU A 189 -0.94 13.63 1.53
CA LEU A 189 -2.38 13.82 1.40
C LEU A 189 -3.15 12.68 2.10
N VAL A 190 -2.80 11.42 1.82
CA VAL A 190 -3.44 10.26 2.43
C VAL A 190 -3.20 10.21 3.93
N GLY A 191 -1.97 10.48 4.37
CA GLY A 191 -1.64 10.61 5.79
C GLY A 191 -2.53 11.66 6.47
N THR A 192 -2.71 12.83 5.85
CA THR A 192 -3.56 13.91 6.35
C THR A 192 -5.04 13.51 6.40
N LEU A 193 -5.53 12.82 5.38
CA LEU A 193 -6.90 12.29 5.36
C LEU A 193 -7.14 11.27 6.47
N ILE A 194 -6.20 10.34 6.67
CA ILE A 194 -6.27 9.36 7.76
C ILE A 194 -6.31 10.07 9.12
N PHE A 195 -5.45 11.05 9.32
CA PHE A 195 -5.45 11.88 10.53
C PHE A 195 -6.75 12.66 10.68
N GLY A 196 -7.27 13.27 9.62
CA GLY A 196 -8.52 14.03 9.63
C GLY A 196 -9.70 13.16 10.03
N VAL A 197 -9.88 12.01 9.40
CA VAL A 197 -10.93 11.04 9.74
C VAL A 197 -10.79 10.56 11.19
N PHE A 198 -9.57 10.34 11.64
CA PHE A 198 -9.28 9.94 13.01
C PHE A 198 -9.65 11.01 14.02
N PHE A 199 -9.28 12.27 13.77
CA PHE A 199 -9.63 13.40 14.64
C PHE A 199 -11.14 13.62 14.74
N PHE A 200 -11.85 13.52 13.60
CA PHE A 200 -13.30 13.60 13.56
C PHE A 200 -13.97 12.49 14.40
N HIS A 201 -13.52 11.28 14.25
CA HIS A 201 -14.10 10.12 14.94
C HIS A 201 -13.83 10.13 16.46
N ILE A 202 -12.63 10.59 16.86
CA ILE A 202 -12.33 10.84 18.28
C ILE A 202 -13.26 11.89 18.84
N ARG A 203 -13.44 13.00 18.14
CA ARG A 203 -14.30 14.11 18.57
C ARG A 203 -15.74 13.64 18.76
N GLU A 204 -16.33 12.93 17.81
CA GLU A 204 -17.69 12.37 17.93
C GLU A 204 -17.81 11.40 19.12
N THR A 205 -16.80 10.59 19.38
CA THR A 205 -16.81 9.65 20.50
C THR A 205 -16.71 10.36 21.84
N PHE A 206 -15.96 11.46 21.92
CA PHE A 206 -15.86 12.27 23.15
C PHE A 206 -17.06 13.19 23.35
N GLU A 207 -17.67 13.75 22.29
CA GLU A 207 -18.90 14.54 22.40
C GLU A 207 -20.12 13.67 22.78
N SER A 208 -20.12 12.37 22.41
CA SER A 208 -21.17 11.42 22.84
C SER A 208 -21.02 10.95 24.29
N LEU A 209 -19.88 11.20 24.92
CA LEU A 209 -19.63 10.99 26.35
C LEU A 209 -20.00 12.22 27.21
N ASP A 210 -20.64 13.24 26.62
CA ASP A 210 -21.10 14.39 27.35
C ASP A 210 -22.17 13.97 28.36
N ILE A 211 -21.91 14.26 29.63
CA ILE A 211 -22.60 13.82 30.83
C ILE A 211 -24.12 14.18 30.84
N HIS A 212 -24.57 15.08 29.96
CA HIS A 212 -25.97 15.46 29.79
C HIS A 212 -26.92 14.30 29.44
N HIS A 213 -26.44 13.20 28.85
CA HIS A 213 -27.27 12.01 28.65
C HIS A 213 -27.45 11.15 29.89
N LEU A 214 -26.55 11.23 30.86
CA LEU A 214 -26.67 10.50 32.14
C LEU A 214 -27.61 11.23 33.14
N GLU A 215 -27.75 12.53 33.04
CA GLU A 215 -28.70 13.29 33.87
C GLU A 215 -30.17 12.97 33.55
N LYS A 216 -30.51 12.71 32.29
CA LYS A 216 -31.87 12.32 31.87
C LYS A 216 -32.30 10.92 32.33
N LEU A 217 -31.38 10.08 32.74
CA LEU A 217 -31.69 8.74 33.30
C LEU A 217 -31.90 8.74 34.80
N LYS A 218 -31.60 9.86 35.50
CA LYS A 218 -31.75 10.00 36.93
C LYS A 218 -33.09 10.61 37.35
N GLU A 219 -33.89 11.12 36.41
CA GLU A 219 -35.21 11.72 36.64
C GLU A 219 -36.39 10.80 36.25
N ARG A 220 -36.20 9.49 36.24
CA ARG A 220 -37.30 8.53 36.14
C ARG A 220 -37.31 7.53 37.30
#